data_d0f13278b68cf18a27147524ac705c68
#
_entry.id   d0f13278b68cf18a27147524ac705c68
#
_cell.length_a   1.000
_cell.length_b   1.000
_cell.length_c   1.000
_cell.angle_alpha   90.00
_cell.angle_beta   90.00
_cell.angle_gamma   90.00
#
_symmetry.space_group_name_H-M   'P 1'
#
loop_
_entity.id
_entity.type
_entity.pdbx_description
1 polymer ?
#
loop_
_entity_poly.entity_id
_entity_poly.type
_entity_poly.pdbx_seq_one_letter_code
_entity_poly.pdbx_strand_id
1 'polypeptide(L)'
;MITQMGNYFIYAGQFLNNNGDQKGAYDAFEKYLNMPKLPLFSEAQADSMYKAEHDQYCTVAYYTALLGYQMKDYDKALKHVDFAIADTSSKNKNDLFFIKSQSLLAKKDTAAWLKCVTEAITQLPSNTQFVQNLLYYYNMKNLNNEAIAAAADLVAKAPNNPNAWYSAGCIYLNNAKDFTKAREHLQKALDINPEMYEAQYNMGISYVNELVANKDKFTTNTKDPNYKKDLEAAKEYYRKALPYLEKTRELAPDQPKVWGLALKNVYYNLEMKDKEKEIDGVLA
;
A
#
# COMPACT_ATOMS: atom_id res chain seq x y z
N MET A 1 19.42 -25.99 -30.34
CA MET A 1 20.54 -26.14 -29.38
C MET A 1 20.48 -25.12 -28.26
N ILE A 2 20.34 -23.80 -28.51
CA ILE A 2 20.34 -22.75 -27.48
C ILE A 2 19.13 -22.87 -26.54
N THR A 3 17.93 -23.01 -27.07
CA THR A 3 16.68 -23.24 -26.31
C THR A 3 16.77 -24.49 -25.42
N GLN A 4 17.39 -25.55 -25.90
CA GLN A 4 17.60 -26.77 -25.11
C GLN A 4 18.54 -26.54 -23.92
N MET A 5 19.62 -25.75 -24.14
CA MET A 5 20.54 -25.38 -23.05
C MET A 5 19.88 -24.46 -22.01
N GLY A 6 19.03 -23.54 -22.47
CA GLY A 6 18.21 -22.70 -21.57
C GLY A 6 17.31 -23.55 -20.69
N ASN A 7 16.55 -24.46 -21.26
CA ASN A 7 15.69 -25.38 -20.53
C ASN A 7 16.46 -26.23 -19.50
N TYR A 8 17.69 -26.65 -19.84
CA TYR A 8 18.54 -27.38 -18.89
C TYR A 8 18.80 -26.56 -17.59
N PHE A 9 19.14 -25.29 -17.72
CA PHE A 9 19.35 -24.44 -16.54
C PHE A 9 18.07 -24.23 -15.70
N ILE A 10 16.92 -24.13 -16.35
CA ILE A 10 15.63 -24.01 -15.65
C ILE A 10 15.32 -25.31 -14.89
N TYR A 11 15.42 -26.47 -15.54
CA TYR A 11 15.19 -27.76 -14.87
C TYR A 11 16.21 -28.03 -13.75
N ALA A 12 17.48 -27.68 -13.94
CA ALA A 12 18.49 -27.79 -12.91
C ALA A 12 18.15 -26.91 -11.70
N GLY A 13 17.75 -25.65 -11.95
CA GLY A 13 17.33 -24.73 -10.90
C GLY A 13 16.13 -25.23 -10.12
N GLN A 14 15.09 -25.73 -10.81
CA GLN A 14 13.92 -26.32 -10.18
C GLN A 14 14.27 -27.54 -9.32
N PHE A 15 15.08 -28.45 -9.87
CA PHE A 15 15.53 -29.64 -9.17
C PHE A 15 16.32 -29.30 -7.90
N LEU A 16 17.28 -28.37 -7.99
CA LEU A 16 18.10 -27.93 -6.86
C LEU A 16 17.24 -27.25 -5.78
N ASN A 17 16.30 -26.39 -6.18
CA ASN A 17 15.37 -25.75 -5.24
C ASN A 17 14.49 -26.78 -4.51
N ASN A 18 13.95 -27.76 -5.21
CA ASN A 18 13.12 -28.82 -4.62
C ASN A 18 13.90 -29.69 -3.63
N ASN A 19 15.22 -29.78 -3.79
CA ASN A 19 16.13 -30.49 -2.88
C ASN A 19 16.73 -29.59 -1.79
N GLY A 20 16.29 -28.32 -1.69
CA GLY A 20 16.73 -27.39 -0.64
C GLY A 20 18.04 -26.66 -0.94
N ASP A 21 18.66 -26.88 -2.10
CA ASP A 21 19.85 -26.15 -2.53
C ASP A 21 19.45 -24.83 -3.19
N GLN A 22 19.08 -23.83 -2.36
CA GLN A 22 18.68 -22.51 -2.83
C GLN A 22 19.80 -21.77 -3.58
N LYS A 23 21.06 -21.97 -3.15
CA LYS A 23 22.21 -21.33 -3.80
C LYS A 23 22.45 -21.92 -5.20
N GLY A 24 22.49 -23.23 -5.31
CA GLY A 24 22.62 -23.90 -6.61
C GLY A 24 21.48 -23.57 -7.56
N ALA A 25 20.24 -23.49 -7.02
CA ALA A 25 19.06 -23.07 -7.78
C ALA A 25 19.21 -21.66 -8.32
N TYR A 26 19.61 -20.71 -7.46
CA TYR A 26 19.88 -19.33 -7.86
C TYR A 26 20.91 -19.26 -8.98
N ASP A 27 22.04 -19.93 -8.80
CA ASP A 27 23.14 -19.93 -9.78
C ASP A 27 22.73 -20.53 -11.14
N ALA A 28 21.87 -21.54 -11.13
CA ALA A 28 21.33 -22.14 -12.36
C ALA A 28 20.37 -21.18 -13.08
N PHE A 29 19.43 -20.56 -12.35
CA PHE A 29 18.50 -19.57 -12.91
C PHE A 29 19.24 -18.32 -13.41
N GLU A 30 20.27 -17.87 -12.70
CA GLU A 30 21.08 -16.74 -13.14
C GLU A 30 21.82 -17.01 -14.43
N LYS A 31 22.34 -18.24 -14.65
CA LYS A 31 22.94 -18.64 -15.92
C LYS A 31 21.94 -18.54 -17.07
N TYR A 32 20.69 -18.97 -16.86
CA TYR A 32 19.63 -18.80 -17.85
C TYR A 32 19.40 -17.32 -18.18
N LEU A 33 19.21 -16.48 -17.16
CA LEU A 33 18.93 -15.05 -17.34
C LEU A 33 20.07 -14.28 -18.01
N ASN A 34 21.29 -14.72 -17.82
CA ASN A 34 22.48 -14.11 -18.42
C ASN A 34 22.87 -14.72 -19.77
N MET A 35 22.20 -15.79 -20.22
CA MET A 35 22.54 -16.47 -21.48
C MET A 35 22.53 -15.54 -22.70
N PRO A 36 21.52 -14.62 -22.87
CA PRO A 36 21.53 -13.70 -24.00
C PRO A 36 22.67 -12.68 -23.96
N LYS A 37 23.30 -12.46 -22.80
CA LYS A 37 24.40 -11.52 -22.61
C LYS A 37 25.77 -12.12 -22.89
N LEU A 38 25.83 -13.41 -23.29
CA LEU A 38 27.10 -14.06 -23.64
C LEU A 38 27.69 -13.42 -24.89
N PRO A 39 29.03 -13.25 -24.97
CA PRO A 39 29.72 -12.60 -26.10
C PRO A 39 29.48 -13.25 -27.45
N LEU A 40 28.95 -14.48 -27.49
CA LEU A 40 28.64 -15.21 -28.71
C LEU A 40 27.35 -14.69 -29.41
N PHE A 41 26.56 -13.83 -28.78
CA PHE A 41 25.33 -13.25 -29.34
C PHE A 41 25.52 -11.78 -29.65
N SER A 42 24.99 -11.32 -30.77
CA SER A 42 24.82 -9.90 -31.06
C SER A 42 23.65 -9.33 -30.20
N GLU A 43 23.60 -8.01 -30.00
CA GLU A 43 22.48 -7.36 -29.34
C GLU A 43 21.13 -7.72 -29.97
N ALA A 44 21.02 -7.74 -31.30
CA ALA A 44 19.79 -8.10 -31.98
C ALA A 44 19.37 -9.56 -31.72
N GLN A 45 20.33 -10.48 -31.56
CA GLN A 45 20.05 -11.87 -31.20
C GLN A 45 19.60 -11.97 -29.73
N ALA A 46 20.24 -11.24 -28.82
CA ALA A 46 19.85 -11.18 -27.41
C ALA A 46 18.42 -10.63 -27.25
N ASP A 47 18.09 -9.52 -27.93
CA ASP A 47 16.74 -8.95 -27.94
C ASP A 47 15.71 -9.92 -28.51
N SER A 48 16.04 -10.65 -29.57
CA SER A 48 15.15 -11.67 -30.14
C SER A 48 14.89 -12.81 -29.16
N MET A 49 15.90 -13.25 -28.39
CA MET A 49 15.73 -14.27 -27.35
C MET A 49 14.82 -13.80 -26.23
N TYR A 50 15.02 -12.59 -25.70
CA TYR A 50 14.16 -12.02 -24.68
C TYR A 50 12.70 -11.85 -25.14
N LYS A 51 12.49 -11.45 -26.39
CA LYS A 51 11.13 -11.30 -26.95
C LYS A 51 10.44 -12.64 -27.19
N ALA A 52 11.18 -13.64 -27.67
CA ALA A 52 10.61 -14.96 -28.00
C ALA A 52 10.17 -15.74 -26.75
N GLU A 53 10.87 -15.58 -25.62
CA GLU A 53 10.63 -16.31 -24.37
C GLU A 53 10.36 -15.37 -23.19
N HIS A 54 9.72 -14.20 -23.47
CA HIS A 54 9.54 -13.13 -22.49
C HIS A 54 8.96 -13.61 -21.17
N ASP A 55 7.82 -14.32 -21.21
CA ASP A 55 7.13 -14.80 -20.01
C ASP A 55 8.00 -15.76 -19.19
N GLN A 56 8.82 -16.56 -19.87
CA GLN A 56 9.73 -17.50 -19.21
C GLN A 56 10.88 -16.76 -18.53
N TYR A 57 11.45 -15.74 -19.19
CA TYR A 57 12.46 -14.88 -18.58
C TYR A 57 11.91 -14.16 -17.36
N CYS A 58 10.71 -13.60 -17.41
CA CYS A 58 10.07 -12.95 -16.29
C CYS A 58 9.78 -13.92 -15.13
N THR A 59 9.31 -15.13 -15.43
CA THR A 59 9.09 -16.19 -14.45
C THR A 59 10.39 -16.59 -13.74
N VAL A 60 11.46 -16.83 -14.50
CA VAL A 60 12.76 -17.20 -13.92
C VAL A 60 13.35 -16.04 -13.12
N ALA A 61 13.22 -14.80 -13.58
CA ALA A 61 13.65 -13.60 -12.84
C ALA A 61 12.92 -13.46 -11.50
N TYR A 62 11.61 -13.75 -11.46
CA TYR A 62 10.84 -13.80 -10.22
C TYR A 62 11.40 -14.82 -9.22
N TYR A 63 11.59 -16.07 -9.64
CA TYR A 63 12.15 -17.10 -8.77
C TYR A 63 13.57 -16.78 -8.32
N THR A 64 14.37 -16.17 -9.19
CA THR A 64 15.74 -15.75 -8.85
C THR A 64 15.73 -14.66 -7.77
N ALA A 65 14.85 -13.66 -7.92
CA ALA A 65 14.68 -12.60 -6.90
C ALA A 65 14.17 -13.19 -5.57
N LEU A 66 13.20 -14.09 -5.62
CA LEU A 66 12.64 -14.76 -4.43
C LEU A 66 13.72 -15.55 -3.68
N LEU A 67 14.55 -16.34 -4.39
CA LEU A 67 15.66 -17.10 -3.80
C LEU A 67 16.68 -16.16 -3.15
N GLY A 68 17.07 -15.07 -3.83
CA GLY A 68 17.95 -14.06 -3.25
C GLY A 68 17.40 -13.51 -1.94
N TYR A 69 16.11 -13.19 -1.91
CA TYR A 69 15.43 -12.68 -0.71
C TYR A 69 15.37 -13.72 0.42
N GLN A 70 15.02 -14.98 0.12
CA GLN A 70 14.97 -16.07 1.09
C GLN A 70 16.34 -16.36 1.72
N MET A 71 17.41 -16.27 0.93
CA MET A 71 18.79 -16.39 1.41
C MET A 71 19.28 -15.15 2.17
N LYS A 72 18.48 -14.07 2.25
CA LYS A 72 18.86 -12.75 2.79
C LYS A 72 20.04 -12.12 2.04
N ASP A 73 20.27 -12.53 0.81
CA ASP A 73 21.23 -11.89 -0.10
C ASP A 73 20.48 -10.84 -0.93
N TYR A 74 20.36 -9.66 -0.38
CA TYR A 74 19.52 -8.60 -0.94
C TYR A 74 20.08 -8.03 -2.24
N ASP A 75 21.40 -8.15 -2.50
CA ASP A 75 21.98 -7.79 -3.80
C ASP A 75 21.52 -8.75 -4.88
N LYS A 76 21.49 -10.04 -4.58
CA LYS A 76 20.96 -11.06 -5.47
C LYS A 76 19.45 -10.89 -5.70
N ALA A 77 18.69 -10.58 -4.64
CA ALA A 77 17.26 -10.32 -4.76
C ALA A 77 16.96 -9.14 -5.70
N LEU A 78 17.75 -8.07 -5.63
CA LEU A 78 17.53 -6.86 -6.43
C LEU A 78 18.04 -6.97 -7.88
N LYS A 79 18.91 -7.93 -8.19
CA LYS A 79 19.60 -7.99 -9.47
C LYS A 79 18.67 -8.17 -10.68
N HIS A 80 17.60 -8.94 -10.53
CA HIS A 80 16.69 -9.28 -11.62
C HIS A 80 15.24 -8.86 -11.37
N VAL A 81 14.94 -8.26 -10.19
CA VAL A 81 13.57 -7.94 -9.79
C VAL A 81 12.91 -6.92 -10.72
N ASP A 82 13.65 -5.93 -11.20
CA ASP A 82 13.11 -4.88 -12.07
C ASP A 82 12.71 -5.42 -13.44
N PHE A 83 13.46 -6.38 -13.97
CA PHE A 83 13.11 -7.06 -15.20
C PHE A 83 11.75 -7.79 -15.08
N ALA A 84 11.55 -8.50 -13.97
CA ALA A 84 10.29 -9.19 -13.72
C ALA A 84 9.12 -8.22 -13.42
N ILE A 85 9.35 -7.08 -12.76
CA ILE A 85 8.34 -6.05 -12.50
C ILE A 85 7.85 -5.40 -13.80
N ALA A 86 8.74 -5.24 -14.78
CA ALA A 86 8.43 -4.61 -16.08
C ALA A 86 7.39 -5.40 -16.89
N ASP A 87 7.22 -6.70 -16.62
CA ASP A 87 6.14 -7.49 -17.19
C ASP A 87 4.76 -7.03 -16.65
N THR A 88 3.97 -6.41 -17.52
CA THR A 88 2.66 -5.88 -17.19
C THR A 88 1.62 -6.96 -16.90
N SER A 89 1.84 -8.18 -17.40
CA SER A 89 0.95 -9.34 -17.22
C SER A 89 1.27 -10.15 -15.95
N SER A 90 2.39 -9.86 -15.26
CA SER A 90 2.87 -10.65 -14.13
C SER A 90 1.86 -10.72 -12.98
N LYS A 91 1.38 -11.92 -12.69
CA LYS A 91 0.56 -12.22 -11.50
C LYS A 91 1.34 -12.03 -10.20
N ASN A 92 2.67 -11.99 -10.27
CA ASN A 92 3.57 -11.92 -9.11
C ASN A 92 4.02 -10.48 -8.78
N LYS A 93 3.41 -9.46 -9.38
CA LYS A 93 3.80 -8.05 -9.15
C LYS A 93 3.79 -7.65 -7.68
N ASN A 94 2.79 -8.09 -6.92
CA ASN A 94 2.72 -7.83 -5.48
C ASN A 94 3.97 -8.36 -4.76
N ASP A 95 4.32 -9.61 -5.01
CA ASP A 95 5.47 -10.27 -4.39
C ASP A 95 6.79 -9.63 -4.83
N LEU A 96 6.90 -9.26 -6.11
CA LEU A 96 8.10 -8.60 -6.64
C LEU A 96 8.33 -7.24 -5.99
N PHE A 97 7.30 -6.41 -5.86
CA PHE A 97 7.39 -5.13 -5.16
C PHE A 97 7.66 -5.33 -3.67
N PHE A 98 7.09 -6.36 -3.04
CA PHE A 98 7.39 -6.72 -1.67
C PHE A 98 8.87 -7.10 -1.52
N ILE A 99 9.38 -8.04 -2.31
CA ILE A 99 10.79 -8.48 -2.32
C ILE A 99 11.71 -7.27 -2.51
N LYS A 100 11.44 -6.42 -3.51
CA LYS A 100 12.23 -5.23 -3.81
C LYS A 100 12.24 -4.25 -2.62
N SER A 101 11.07 -3.92 -2.09
CA SER A 101 10.96 -2.95 -0.99
C SER A 101 11.63 -3.45 0.28
N GLN A 102 11.43 -4.71 0.67
CA GLN A 102 12.06 -5.29 1.85
C GLN A 102 13.59 -5.40 1.71
N SER A 103 14.07 -5.76 0.51
CA SER A 103 15.51 -5.81 0.22
C SER A 103 16.16 -4.43 0.32
N LEU A 104 15.52 -3.39 -0.20
CA LEU A 104 15.99 -2.01 -0.11
C LEU A 104 15.98 -1.49 1.32
N LEU A 105 14.96 -1.82 2.14
CA LEU A 105 14.93 -1.51 3.56
C LEU A 105 16.09 -2.17 4.31
N ALA A 106 16.34 -3.45 4.07
CA ALA A 106 17.44 -4.19 4.68
C ALA A 106 18.81 -3.60 4.33
N LYS A 107 18.97 -3.08 3.10
CA LYS A 107 20.16 -2.35 2.65
C LYS A 107 20.22 -0.91 3.14
N LYS A 108 19.18 -0.41 3.82
CA LYS A 108 19.05 0.99 4.27
C LYS A 108 19.08 2.01 3.12
N ASP A 109 18.75 1.58 1.91
CA ASP A 109 18.62 2.48 0.74
C ASP A 109 17.21 3.11 0.72
N THR A 110 17.06 4.15 1.53
CA THR A 110 15.79 4.85 1.71
C THR A 110 15.31 5.53 0.44
N ALA A 111 16.22 6.08 -0.38
CA ALA A 111 15.86 6.77 -1.61
C ALA A 111 15.26 5.80 -2.64
N ALA A 112 15.93 4.67 -2.88
CA ALA A 112 15.43 3.64 -3.76
C ALA A 112 14.15 2.99 -3.21
N TRP A 113 14.04 2.83 -1.88
CA TRP A 113 12.85 2.32 -1.22
C TRP A 113 11.64 3.23 -1.44
N LEU A 114 11.76 4.55 -1.23
CA LEU A 114 10.68 5.52 -1.48
C LEU A 114 10.20 5.45 -2.94
N LYS A 115 11.15 5.41 -3.89
CA LYS A 115 10.82 5.25 -5.31
C LYS A 115 10.06 3.94 -5.57
N CYS A 116 10.52 2.83 -5.01
CA CYS A 116 9.88 1.51 -5.15
C CYS A 116 8.45 1.51 -4.58
N VAL A 117 8.24 2.06 -3.38
CA VAL A 117 6.93 2.12 -2.73
C VAL A 117 5.97 3.02 -3.51
N THR A 118 6.44 4.19 -3.99
CA THR A 118 5.62 5.08 -4.82
C THR A 118 5.21 4.41 -6.14
N GLU A 119 6.14 3.69 -6.77
CA GLU A 119 5.86 2.93 -7.97
C GLU A 119 4.86 1.80 -7.72
N ALA A 120 5.00 1.05 -6.61
CA ALA A 120 4.06 0.02 -6.20
C ALA A 120 2.64 0.57 -6.00
N ILE A 121 2.48 1.71 -5.33
CA ILE A 121 1.18 2.37 -5.13
C ILE A 121 0.53 2.69 -6.49
N THR A 122 1.31 3.14 -7.48
CA THR A 122 0.77 3.48 -8.80
C THR A 122 0.40 2.27 -9.64
N GLN A 123 1.14 1.17 -9.51
CA GLN A 123 0.96 -0.04 -10.34
C GLN A 123 0.03 -1.09 -9.72
N LEU A 124 -0.24 -1.02 -8.41
CA LEU A 124 -1.03 -1.99 -7.64
C LEU A 124 -2.25 -1.33 -6.99
N PRO A 125 -3.27 -0.98 -7.76
CA PRO A 125 -4.41 -0.19 -7.27
C PRO A 125 -5.28 -0.90 -6.22
N SER A 126 -5.07 -2.20 -6.01
CA SER A 126 -5.80 -2.98 -4.98
C SER A 126 -4.98 -3.23 -3.71
N ASN A 127 -3.70 -2.79 -3.67
CA ASN A 127 -2.83 -3.06 -2.54
C ASN A 127 -2.54 -1.79 -1.72
N THR A 128 -3.22 -1.67 -0.58
CA THR A 128 -3.06 -0.53 0.34
C THR A 128 -1.84 -0.65 1.26
N GLN A 129 -1.16 -1.80 1.30
CA GLN A 129 -0.03 -2.02 2.21
C GLN A 129 1.15 -1.06 1.94
N PHE A 130 1.42 -0.78 0.66
CA PHE A 130 2.49 0.17 0.30
C PHE A 130 2.16 1.60 0.70
N VAL A 131 0.87 1.97 0.68
CA VAL A 131 0.39 3.25 1.23
C VAL A 131 0.69 3.33 2.73
N GLN A 132 0.34 2.30 3.48
CA GLN A 132 0.58 2.25 4.92
C GLN A 132 2.07 2.34 5.26
N ASN A 133 2.92 1.64 4.50
CA ASN A 133 4.38 1.70 4.66
C ASN A 133 4.92 3.13 4.40
N LEU A 134 4.41 3.80 3.37
CA LEU A 134 4.80 5.18 3.04
C LEU A 134 4.39 6.16 4.15
N LEU A 135 3.14 6.07 4.61
CA LEU A 135 2.62 6.90 5.70
C LEU A 135 3.38 6.68 7.00
N TYR A 136 3.65 5.42 7.35
CA TYR A 136 4.44 5.08 8.54
C TYR A 136 5.83 5.71 8.47
N TYR A 137 6.51 5.63 7.32
CA TYR A 137 7.82 6.24 7.13
C TYR A 137 7.80 7.75 7.34
N TYR A 138 6.87 8.47 6.70
CA TYR A 138 6.79 9.93 6.85
C TYR A 138 6.44 10.35 8.27
N ASN A 139 5.54 9.64 8.94
CA ASN A 139 5.18 9.89 10.33
C ASN A 139 6.36 9.67 11.28
N MET A 140 7.06 8.55 11.16
CA MET A 140 8.22 8.21 12.01
C MET A 140 9.38 9.19 11.84
N LYS A 141 9.52 9.81 10.67
CA LYS A 141 10.57 10.78 10.38
C LYS A 141 10.14 12.23 10.54
N ASN A 142 8.87 12.49 10.85
CA ASN A 142 8.27 13.84 10.91
C ASN A 142 8.50 14.66 9.63
N LEU A 143 8.45 14.01 8.45
CA LEU A 143 8.71 14.61 7.13
C LEU A 143 7.39 15.08 6.49
N ASN A 144 6.72 16.06 7.11
CA ASN A 144 5.39 16.49 6.70
C ASN A 144 5.38 17.18 5.32
N ASN A 145 6.37 18.01 5.02
CA ASN A 145 6.43 18.71 3.73
C ASN A 145 6.74 17.76 2.58
N GLU A 146 7.64 16.80 2.81
CA GLU A 146 7.99 15.75 1.86
C GLU A 146 6.79 14.83 1.61
N ALA A 147 6.02 14.51 2.65
CA ALA A 147 4.80 13.73 2.54
C ALA A 147 3.76 14.45 1.66
N ILE A 148 3.54 15.77 1.85
CA ILE A 148 2.63 16.57 1.03
C ILE A 148 3.09 16.61 -0.43
N ALA A 149 4.39 16.78 -0.68
CA ALA A 149 4.95 16.76 -2.03
C ALA A 149 4.75 15.39 -2.69
N ALA A 150 4.97 14.30 -1.95
CA ALA A 150 4.73 12.94 -2.42
C ALA A 150 3.24 12.68 -2.73
N ALA A 151 2.31 13.23 -1.94
CA ALA A 151 0.87 13.15 -2.20
C ALA A 151 0.51 13.78 -3.56
N ALA A 152 1.03 14.97 -3.84
CA ALA A 152 0.81 15.66 -5.10
C ALA A 152 1.40 14.88 -6.29
N ASP A 153 2.60 14.33 -6.15
CA ASP A 153 3.25 13.52 -7.18
C ASP A 153 2.47 12.22 -7.49
N LEU A 154 1.97 11.54 -6.43
CA LEU A 154 1.18 10.32 -6.58
C LEU A 154 -0.10 10.55 -7.39
N VAL A 155 -0.88 11.58 -7.05
CA VAL A 155 -2.13 11.85 -7.77
C VAL A 155 -1.88 12.36 -9.19
N ALA A 156 -0.79 13.08 -9.43
CA ALA A 156 -0.40 13.53 -10.77
C ALA A 156 0.00 12.35 -11.67
N LYS A 157 0.72 11.37 -11.13
CA LYS A 157 1.18 10.18 -11.87
C LYS A 157 0.09 9.14 -12.11
N ALA A 158 -0.86 9.04 -11.20
CA ALA A 158 -1.90 8.01 -11.25
C ALA A 158 -3.30 8.57 -10.92
N PRO A 159 -3.84 9.51 -11.71
CA PRO A 159 -5.10 10.20 -11.41
C PRO A 159 -6.33 9.27 -11.40
N ASN A 160 -6.25 8.11 -12.05
CA ASN A 160 -7.32 7.11 -12.08
C ASN A 160 -7.11 5.97 -11.07
N ASN A 161 -6.10 6.06 -10.20
CA ASN A 161 -5.82 5.06 -9.18
C ASN A 161 -6.38 5.51 -7.83
N PRO A 162 -7.36 4.79 -7.24
CA PRO A 162 -7.95 5.17 -5.95
C PRO A 162 -6.92 5.20 -4.83
N ASN A 163 -5.88 4.34 -4.85
CA ASN A 163 -4.83 4.34 -3.84
C ASN A 163 -3.96 5.59 -3.86
N ALA A 164 -3.76 6.22 -5.03
CA ALA A 164 -3.04 7.48 -5.10
C ALA A 164 -3.80 8.59 -4.37
N TRP A 165 -5.09 8.70 -4.61
CA TRP A 165 -5.96 9.65 -3.94
C TRP A 165 -6.15 9.34 -2.45
N TYR A 166 -6.31 8.06 -2.10
CA TYR A 166 -6.37 7.60 -0.71
C TYR A 166 -5.09 7.95 0.06
N SER A 167 -3.92 7.70 -0.54
CA SER A 167 -2.62 8.06 0.06
C SER A 167 -2.52 9.55 0.34
N ALA A 168 -2.90 10.37 -0.65
CA ALA A 168 -2.91 11.82 -0.51
C ALA A 168 -3.87 12.26 0.60
N GLY A 169 -5.08 11.70 0.66
CA GLY A 169 -6.05 11.95 1.72
C GLY A 169 -5.51 11.63 3.10
N CYS A 170 -4.84 10.48 3.25
CA CYS A 170 -4.22 10.08 4.52
C CYS A 170 -3.06 11.01 4.92
N ILE A 171 -2.26 11.47 3.98
CA ILE A 171 -1.17 12.44 4.23
C ILE A 171 -1.74 13.76 4.72
N TYR A 172 -2.78 14.30 4.07
CA TYR A 172 -3.43 15.52 4.52
C TYR A 172 -4.09 15.34 5.89
N LEU A 173 -4.68 14.17 6.17
CA LEU A 173 -5.30 13.85 7.46
C LEU A 173 -4.29 13.80 8.60
N ASN A 174 -3.19 13.08 8.42
CA ASN A 174 -2.30 12.71 9.50
C ASN A 174 -1.09 13.66 9.64
N ASN A 175 -0.51 14.09 8.52
CA ASN A 175 0.72 14.89 8.51
C ASN A 175 0.42 16.40 8.48
N ALA A 176 -0.43 16.83 7.54
CA ALA A 176 -0.78 18.24 7.41
C ALA A 176 -1.88 18.70 8.37
N LYS A 177 -2.71 17.76 8.87
CA LYS A 177 -3.93 18.04 9.64
C LYS A 177 -4.88 19.01 8.91
N ASP A 178 -4.84 18.97 7.57
CA ASP A 178 -5.77 19.69 6.70
C ASP A 178 -6.95 18.77 6.38
N PHE A 179 -7.94 18.78 7.30
CA PHE A 179 -9.09 17.88 7.20
C PHE A 179 -9.95 18.13 5.98
N THR A 180 -9.98 19.36 5.46
CA THR A 180 -10.73 19.69 4.24
C THR A 180 -10.09 19.06 3.04
N LYS A 181 -8.78 19.24 2.82
CA LYS A 181 -8.07 18.60 1.73
C LYS A 181 -8.04 17.08 1.87
N ALA A 182 -7.94 16.57 3.12
CA ALA A 182 -8.04 15.13 3.36
C ALA A 182 -9.35 14.57 2.78
N ARG A 183 -10.50 15.18 3.11
CA ARG A 183 -11.82 14.77 2.60
C ARG A 183 -11.95 14.91 1.08
N GLU A 184 -11.42 15.99 0.50
CA GLU A 184 -11.42 16.17 -0.96
C GLU A 184 -10.70 15.01 -1.68
N HIS A 185 -9.54 14.60 -1.17
CA HIS A 185 -8.76 13.50 -1.76
C HIS A 185 -9.39 12.14 -1.47
N LEU A 186 -9.90 11.91 -0.25
CA LEU A 186 -10.61 10.67 0.08
C LEU A 186 -11.89 10.52 -0.76
N GLN A 187 -12.62 11.63 -1.03
CA GLN A 187 -13.77 11.60 -1.91
C GLN A 187 -13.40 11.20 -3.33
N LYS A 188 -12.28 11.72 -3.86
CA LYS A 188 -11.78 11.28 -5.17
C LYS A 188 -11.44 9.79 -5.21
N ALA A 189 -10.86 9.25 -4.13
CA ALA A 189 -10.64 7.81 -4.02
C ALA A 189 -11.97 7.03 -4.07
N LEU A 190 -13.00 7.50 -3.35
CA LEU A 190 -14.33 6.90 -3.31
C LEU A 190 -15.13 7.07 -4.61
N ASP A 191 -14.91 8.17 -5.36
CA ASP A 191 -15.51 8.38 -6.68
C ASP A 191 -15.01 7.32 -7.69
N ILE A 192 -13.77 6.84 -7.52
CA ILE A 192 -13.15 5.81 -8.35
C ILE A 192 -13.48 4.40 -7.83
N ASN A 193 -13.39 4.19 -6.52
CA ASN A 193 -13.70 2.93 -5.85
C ASN A 193 -14.61 3.16 -4.63
N PRO A 194 -15.94 3.11 -4.77
CA PRO A 194 -16.88 3.32 -3.68
C PRO A 194 -16.81 2.26 -2.57
N GLU A 195 -16.26 1.08 -2.87
CA GLU A 195 -16.14 -0.04 -1.93
C GLU A 195 -14.82 -0.03 -1.14
N MET A 196 -14.02 1.03 -1.25
CA MET A 196 -12.77 1.18 -0.50
C MET A 196 -13.07 1.55 0.95
N TYR A 197 -13.22 0.51 1.80
CA TYR A 197 -13.61 0.70 3.21
C TYR A 197 -12.60 1.52 4.00
N GLU A 198 -11.31 1.46 3.65
CA GLU A 198 -10.26 2.29 4.28
C GLU A 198 -10.47 3.79 4.01
N ALA A 199 -10.92 4.15 2.82
CA ALA A 199 -11.24 5.54 2.48
C ALA A 199 -12.53 5.99 3.19
N GLN A 200 -13.54 5.13 3.28
CA GLN A 200 -14.75 5.38 4.07
C GLN A 200 -14.40 5.62 5.55
N TYR A 201 -13.59 4.74 6.13
CA TYR A 201 -13.12 4.88 7.51
C TYR A 201 -12.43 6.24 7.74
N ASN A 202 -11.44 6.56 6.91
CA ASN A 202 -10.68 7.80 7.06
C ASN A 202 -11.52 9.06 6.78
N MET A 203 -12.54 8.96 5.93
CA MET A 203 -13.52 10.04 5.76
C MET A 203 -14.25 10.32 7.08
N GLY A 204 -14.79 9.28 7.74
CA GLY A 204 -15.43 9.40 9.05
C GLY A 204 -14.47 9.93 10.13
N ILE A 205 -13.28 9.36 10.22
CA ILE A 205 -12.24 9.80 11.16
C ILE A 205 -11.81 11.24 10.93
N SER A 206 -11.83 11.74 9.69
CA SER A 206 -11.47 13.14 9.40
C SER A 206 -12.37 14.15 10.12
N TYR A 207 -13.67 13.88 10.22
CA TYR A 207 -14.61 14.72 10.95
C TYR A 207 -14.36 14.66 12.46
N VAL A 208 -14.13 13.47 13.01
CA VAL A 208 -13.85 13.29 14.45
C VAL A 208 -12.54 13.99 14.82
N ASN A 209 -11.50 13.84 14.02
CA ASN A 209 -10.19 14.48 14.25
C ASN A 209 -10.29 16.02 14.14
N GLU A 210 -11.11 16.54 13.22
CA GLU A 210 -11.34 17.97 13.10
C GLU A 210 -12.02 18.53 14.35
N LEU A 211 -13.02 17.82 14.91
CA LEU A 211 -13.63 18.17 16.18
C LEU A 211 -12.59 18.22 17.29
N VAL A 212 -11.76 17.18 17.42
CA VAL A 212 -10.70 17.11 18.45
C VAL A 212 -9.70 18.25 18.30
N ALA A 213 -9.30 18.56 17.07
CA ALA A 213 -8.37 19.67 16.80
C ALA A 213 -8.98 21.05 17.14
N ASN A 214 -10.30 21.16 17.05
CA ASN A 214 -11.03 22.40 17.34
C ASN A 214 -11.71 22.41 18.73
N LYS A 215 -11.38 21.45 19.61
CA LYS A 215 -12.04 21.28 20.92
C LYS A 215 -12.13 22.58 21.76
N ASP A 216 -11.10 23.43 21.68
CA ASP A 216 -11.03 24.66 22.44
C ASP A 216 -12.03 25.73 21.95
N LYS A 217 -12.70 25.52 20.82
CA LYS A 217 -13.78 26.37 20.30
C LYS A 217 -15.14 26.07 20.96
N PHE A 218 -15.24 24.97 21.73
CA PHE A 218 -16.46 24.48 22.32
C PHE A 218 -16.34 24.48 23.85
N THR A 219 -17.27 25.13 24.53
CA THR A 219 -17.26 25.09 25.98
C THR A 219 -17.79 23.76 26.51
N THR A 220 -17.10 23.22 27.52
CA THR A 220 -17.54 22.03 28.28
C THR A 220 -18.20 22.41 29.61
N ASN A 221 -18.24 23.71 29.96
CA ASN A 221 -18.85 24.19 31.16
C ASN A 221 -20.39 24.23 31.01
N THR A 222 -21.09 23.33 31.69
CA THR A 222 -22.55 23.20 31.62
C THR A 222 -23.32 24.45 32.10
N LYS A 223 -22.65 25.39 32.81
CA LYS A 223 -23.21 26.66 33.28
C LYS A 223 -22.99 27.78 32.26
N ASP A 224 -22.18 27.56 31.19
CA ASP A 224 -21.96 28.56 30.15
C ASP A 224 -23.22 28.70 29.30
N PRO A 225 -23.67 29.93 28.98
CA PRO A 225 -24.84 30.17 28.12
C PRO A 225 -24.70 29.53 26.74
N ASN A 226 -23.46 29.33 26.23
CA ASN A 226 -23.19 28.73 24.93
C ASN A 226 -23.14 27.20 24.96
N TYR A 227 -23.12 26.56 26.14
CA TYR A 227 -22.91 25.11 26.27
C TYR A 227 -23.80 24.28 25.37
N LYS A 228 -25.11 24.54 25.31
CA LYS A 228 -26.04 23.77 24.48
C LYS A 228 -25.77 23.96 23.00
N LYS A 229 -25.44 25.16 22.56
CA LYS A 229 -25.10 25.49 21.18
C LYS A 229 -23.80 24.78 20.76
N ASP A 230 -22.79 24.83 21.61
CA ASP A 230 -21.50 24.24 21.37
C ASP A 230 -21.58 22.70 21.38
N LEU A 231 -22.39 22.12 22.26
CA LEU A 231 -22.67 20.69 22.27
C LEU A 231 -23.31 20.23 20.97
N GLU A 232 -24.31 20.94 20.45
CA GLU A 232 -24.93 20.60 19.18
C GLU A 232 -23.96 20.78 18.00
N ALA A 233 -23.14 21.82 18.01
CA ALA A 233 -22.11 22.02 17.00
C ALA A 233 -21.06 20.90 17.03
N ALA A 234 -20.68 20.39 18.19
CA ALA A 234 -19.80 19.22 18.31
C ALA A 234 -20.50 17.95 17.82
N LYS A 235 -21.77 17.72 18.12
CA LYS A 235 -22.55 16.58 17.62
C LYS A 235 -22.65 16.57 16.09
N GLU A 236 -22.63 17.72 15.41
CA GLU A 236 -22.65 17.78 13.95
C GLU A 236 -21.44 17.09 13.31
N TYR A 237 -20.27 17.15 13.91
CA TYR A 237 -19.09 16.40 13.43
C TYR A 237 -19.33 14.89 13.49
N TYR A 238 -19.94 14.40 14.57
CA TYR A 238 -20.28 12.99 14.71
C TYR A 238 -21.38 12.56 13.71
N ARG A 239 -22.40 13.43 13.48
CA ARG A 239 -23.44 13.16 12.47
C ARG A 239 -22.84 13.05 11.07
N LYS A 240 -21.84 13.88 10.73
CA LYS A 240 -21.11 13.81 9.46
C LYS A 240 -20.21 12.59 9.36
N ALA A 241 -19.63 12.15 10.46
CA ALA A 241 -18.78 10.96 10.50
C ALA A 241 -19.57 9.64 10.36
N LEU A 242 -20.78 9.62 10.93
CA LEU A 242 -21.60 8.41 11.09
C LEU A 242 -21.80 7.62 9.80
N PRO A 243 -22.31 8.19 8.68
CA PRO A 243 -22.60 7.42 7.47
C PRO A 243 -21.38 6.74 6.89
N TYR A 244 -20.22 7.37 6.99
CA TYR A 244 -18.95 6.80 6.50
C TYR A 244 -18.46 5.62 7.35
N LEU A 245 -18.59 5.72 8.66
CA LEU A 245 -18.19 4.64 9.57
C LEU A 245 -19.18 3.47 9.53
N GLU A 246 -20.48 3.73 9.39
CA GLU A 246 -21.47 2.66 9.14
C GLU A 246 -21.20 1.97 7.80
N LYS A 247 -20.84 2.72 6.75
CA LYS A 247 -20.44 2.15 5.46
C LYS A 247 -19.15 1.31 5.58
N THR A 248 -18.19 1.75 6.40
CA THR A 248 -16.99 0.94 6.69
C THR A 248 -17.37 -0.41 7.31
N ARG A 249 -18.27 -0.42 8.29
CA ARG A 249 -18.78 -1.65 8.90
C ARG A 249 -19.47 -2.56 7.87
N GLU A 250 -20.28 -1.98 7.00
CA GLU A 250 -20.98 -2.72 5.93
C GLU A 250 -20.00 -3.40 4.97
N LEU A 251 -18.93 -2.69 4.58
CA LEU A 251 -17.94 -3.17 3.60
C LEU A 251 -16.91 -4.14 4.22
N ALA A 252 -16.63 -4.04 5.51
CA ALA A 252 -15.65 -4.87 6.22
C ALA A 252 -16.23 -5.44 7.54
N PRO A 253 -17.33 -6.22 7.49
CA PRO A 253 -18.02 -6.70 8.68
C PRO A 253 -17.17 -7.65 9.52
N ASP A 254 -16.23 -8.34 8.92
CA ASP A 254 -15.28 -9.27 9.53
C ASP A 254 -14.07 -8.59 10.18
N GLN A 255 -13.98 -7.24 10.11
CA GLN A 255 -12.88 -6.47 10.66
C GLN A 255 -13.32 -5.47 11.75
N PRO A 256 -13.96 -5.92 12.86
CA PRO A 256 -14.49 -5.04 13.89
C PRO A 256 -13.41 -4.19 14.58
N LYS A 257 -12.16 -4.64 14.57
CA LYS A 257 -11.02 -3.85 15.10
C LYS A 257 -10.76 -2.57 14.32
N VAL A 258 -11.17 -2.51 13.04
CA VAL A 258 -11.00 -1.31 12.21
C VAL A 258 -12.06 -0.26 12.59
N TRP A 259 -13.34 -0.61 12.58
CA TRP A 259 -14.44 0.34 12.66
C TRP A 259 -15.11 0.41 14.06
N GLY A 260 -14.96 -0.63 14.87
CA GLY A 260 -15.79 -0.78 16.08
C GLY A 260 -15.61 0.32 17.10
N LEU A 261 -14.36 0.66 17.48
CA LEU A 261 -14.10 1.74 18.45
C LEU A 261 -14.53 3.11 17.92
N ALA A 262 -14.35 3.36 16.62
CA ALA A 262 -14.77 4.63 16.02
C ALA A 262 -16.29 4.78 16.02
N LEU A 263 -17.02 3.73 15.61
CA LEU A 263 -18.48 3.70 15.65
C LEU A 263 -19.01 3.80 17.08
N LYS A 264 -18.44 3.06 18.02
CA LYS A 264 -18.82 3.16 19.43
C LYS A 264 -18.73 4.59 19.93
N ASN A 265 -17.60 5.28 19.66
CA ASN A 265 -17.42 6.67 20.04
C ASN A 265 -18.49 7.60 19.41
N VAL A 266 -18.79 7.40 18.13
CA VAL A 266 -19.81 8.20 17.44
C VAL A 266 -21.20 7.92 18.01
N TYR A 267 -21.60 6.67 18.23
CA TYR A 267 -22.88 6.30 18.80
C TYR A 267 -23.06 6.84 20.22
N TYR A 268 -22.01 6.75 21.05
CA TYR A 268 -22.01 7.32 22.41
C TYR A 268 -22.31 8.83 22.38
N ASN A 269 -21.58 9.60 21.56
CA ASN A 269 -21.72 11.04 21.49
C ASN A 269 -23.05 11.49 20.83
N LEU A 270 -23.67 10.64 20.02
CA LEU A 270 -25.00 10.85 19.44
C LEU A 270 -26.12 10.24 20.28
N GLU A 271 -25.82 9.70 21.48
CA GLU A 271 -26.78 9.10 22.43
C GLU A 271 -27.56 7.90 21.83
N MET A 272 -26.96 7.17 20.85
CA MET A 272 -27.54 6.02 20.18
C MET A 272 -27.29 4.72 20.96
N LYS A 273 -27.85 4.63 22.17
CA LYS A 273 -27.55 3.62 23.20
C LYS A 273 -27.71 2.17 22.73
N ASP A 274 -28.70 1.89 21.89
CA ASP A 274 -28.93 0.52 21.40
C ASP A 274 -27.83 0.08 20.43
N LYS A 275 -27.40 0.97 19.52
CA LYS A 275 -26.29 0.73 18.61
C LYS A 275 -24.94 0.64 19.34
N GLU A 276 -24.75 1.44 20.37
CA GLU A 276 -23.56 1.38 21.23
C GLU A 276 -23.42 -0.01 21.89
N LYS A 277 -24.51 -0.52 22.49
CA LYS A 277 -24.53 -1.87 23.11
C LYS A 277 -24.29 -2.98 22.08
N GLU A 278 -24.80 -2.84 20.86
CA GLU A 278 -24.55 -3.78 19.79
C GLU A 278 -23.05 -3.88 19.47
N ILE A 279 -22.36 -2.72 19.39
CA ILE A 279 -20.91 -2.69 19.15
C ILE A 279 -20.13 -3.30 20.30
N ASP A 280 -20.57 -3.10 21.55
CA ASP A 280 -19.92 -3.75 22.71
C ASP A 280 -19.95 -5.27 22.61
N GLY A 281 -21.06 -5.82 22.12
CA GLY A 281 -21.17 -7.27 21.88
C GLY A 281 -20.28 -7.78 20.75
N VAL A 282 -19.94 -6.93 19.79
CA VAL A 282 -19.05 -7.30 18.66
C VAL A 282 -17.56 -7.21 19.05
N LEU A 283 -17.22 -6.30 19.99
CA LEU A 283 -15.85 -6.07 20.44
C LEU A 283 -15.42 -6.95 21.62
N ALA A 284 -16.37 -7.60 22.31
CA ALA A 284 -16.12 -8.53 23.42
C ALA A 284 -15.50 -9.83 22.93
#